data_759f6c29fc5a54a0034e75a4d1c86b5a
#
_entry.id   759f6c29fc5a54a0034e75a4d1c86b5a
#
_cell.length_a   1.000
_cell.length_b   1.000
_cell.length_c   1.000
_cell.angle_alpha   90.00
_cell.angle_beta   90.00
_cell.angle_gamma   90.00
#
_symmetry.space_group_name_H-M   'P 1'
#
loop_
_entity.id
_entity.type
_entity.pdbx_description
1 polymer ?
#
loop_
_entity_poly.entity_id
_entity_poly.type
_entity_poly.pdbx_seq_one_letter_code
_entity_poly.pdbx_strand_id
1 'polypeptide(L)'
;MQFALLTDEDNTMVLLGLYDVVWDFHQALLRKLPPSLPAPDRAHPPTRKTKLPLVMLVSLILFKFFTGHRSWKDYYRYLKSHHNGVNVGTLPTYKNFMRSIHNLTGYALVFLEVIRKHCRQGIQLQFADSTKLAVCNIKREFTHKVVKGVATKSKSTMGWYYGFKLHLVCDNCGRIVAWRITTATVDDRKGLSLIWDELTGMIVADAGYLGSNWQEAAADLGLRLLTGVKKIMKKLMSKWDYFLLRARGRVETTFSVLKLRLGLETSLPRSANGFFAHYVWCLLAYQLRRM
;
A
#
# COMPACT_ATOMS: atom_id res chain seq x y z
N MET A 1 12.27 -20.19 4.20
CA MET A 1 12.18 -19.76 5.60
C MET A 1 10.72 -19.89 6.03
N GLN A 2 10.38 -20.96 6.75
CA GLN A 2 9.06 -21.15 7.36
C GLN A 2 8.81 -19.98 8.32
N PHE A 3 7.69 -19.29 8.13
CA PHE A 3 7.21 -18.34 9.13
C PHE A 3 6.88 -19.14 10.37
N ALA A 4 7.65 -18.96 11.44
CA ALA A 4 7.13 -19.26 12.75
C ALA A 4 5.83 -18.47 12.90
N LEU A 5 4.72 -19.16 13.12
CA LEU A 5 3.49 -18.54 13.58
C LEU A 5 3.88 -17.81 14.85
N LEU A 6 3.65 -16.49 14.90
CA LEU A 6 3.85 -15.71 16.10
C LEU A 6 3.09 -16.39 17.23
N THR A 7 3.68 -16.45 18.40
CA THR A 7 2.98 -16.96 19.60
C THR A 7 1.76 -16.07 19.90
N ASP A 8 0.85 -16.54 20.74
CA ASP A 8 -0.30 -15.71 21.14
C ASP A 8 0.16 -14.44 21.90
N GLU A 9 1.27 -14.52 22.63
CA GLU A 9 1.91 -13.37 23.29
C GLU A 9 2.47 -12.38 22.25
N ASP A 10 3.19 -12.83 21.22
CA ASP A 10 3.69 -11.99 20.14
C ASP A 10 2.56 -11.30 19.39
N ASN A 11 1.48 -12.01 19.13
CA ASN A 11 0.28 -11.47 18.49
C ASN A 11 -0.37 -10.37 19.33
N THR A 12 -0.43 -10.55 20.64
CA THR A 12 -0.96 -9.58 21.59
C THR A 12 -0.11 -8.32 21.60
N MET A 13 1.22 -8.44 21.67
CA MET A 13 2.16 -7.31 21.64
C MET A 13 2.05 -6.53 20.32
N VAL A 14 1.96 -7.21 19.19
CA VAL A 14 1.77 -6.56 17.88
C VAL A 14 0.44 -5.79 17.84
N LEU A 15 -0.64 -6.38 18.37
CA LEU A 15 -1.95 -5.70 18.39
C LEU A 15 -1.93 -4.46 19.31
N LEU A 16 -1.28 -4.54 20.47
CA LEU A 16 -1.12 -3.40 21.39
C LEU A 16 -0.30 -2.28 20.72
N GLY A 17 0.84 -2.61 20.11
CA GLY A 17 1.64 -1.61 19.39
C GLY A 17 0.86 -0.95 18.24
N LEU A 18 0.05 -1.72 17.51
CA LEU A 18 -0.83 -1.15 16.49
C LEU A 18 -1.90 -0.25 17.11
N TYR A 19 -2.45 -0.63 18.25
CA TYR A 19 -3.44 0.20 18.96
C TYR A 19 -2.84 1.54 19.37
N ASP A 20 -1.66 1.56 19.95
CA ASP A 20 -0.97 2.78 20.38
C ASP A 20 -0.70 3.72 19.20
N VAL A 21 -0.14 3.19 18.11
CA VAL A 21 0.13 3.99 16.90
C VAL A 21 -1.16 4.54 16.26
N VAL A 22 -2.22 3.75 16.22
CA VAL A 22 -3.53 4.21 15.72
C VAL A 22 -4.16 5.23 16.66
N TRP A 23 -4.01 5.06 17.97
CA TRP A 23 -4.47 6.00 18.97
C TRP A 23 -3.81 7.36 18.83
N ASP A 24 -2.48 7.39 18.76
CA ASP A 24 -1.70 8.61 18.59
C ASP A 24 -2.07 9.35 17.30
N PHE A 25 -2.19 8.62 16.20
CA PHE A 25 -2.68 9.19 14.95
C PHE A 25 -4.09 9.75 15.09
N HIS A 26 -5.01 9.02 15.72
CA HIS A 26 -6.39 9.45 15.91
C HIS A 26 -6.46 10.73 16.75
N GLN A 27 -5.73 10.81 17.85
CA GLN A 27 -5.63 12.01 18.68
C GLN A 27 -5.05 13.21 17.91
N ALA A 28 -3.99 12.99 17.13
CA ALA A 28 -3.40 14.01 16.28
C ALA A 28 -4.36 14.51 15.19
N LEU A 29 -5.14 13.61 14.62
CA LEU A 29 -6.18 13.93 13.63
C LEU A 29 -7.30 14.77 14.26
N LEU A 30 -7.79 14.39 15.43
CA LEU A 30 -8.85 15.13 16.13
C LEU A 30 -8.43 16.56 16.49
N ARG A 31 -7.16 16.77 16.86
CA ARG A 31 -6.62 18.10 17.18
C ARG A 31 -6.53 19.00 15.94
N LYS A 32 -6.35 18.43 14.76
CA LYS A 32 -6.18 19.18 13.49
C LYS A 32 -7.48 19.36 12.71
N LEU A 33 -8.53 18.61 13.04
CA LEU A 33 -9.81 18.76 12.40
C LEU A 33 -10.51 20.05 12.88
N PRO A 34 -10.97 20.92 11.95
CA PRO A 34 -11.77 22.06 12.33
C PRO A 34 -13.05 21.60 13.08
N PRO A 35 -13.51 22.37 14.07
CA PRO A 35 -14.71 22.01 14.86
C PRO A 35 -15.97 21.80 14.02
N SER A 36 -16.02 22.38 12.81
CA SER A 36 -17.11 22.26 11.87
C SER A 36 -17.13 20.93 11.09
N LEU A 37 -16.02 20.18 11.05
CA LEU A 37 -15.99 18.88 10.41
C LEU A 37 -16.26 17.80 11.46
N PRO A 38 -17.24 16.92 11.21
CA PRO A 38 -17.48 15.80 12.11
C PRO A 38 -16.24 14.91 12.14
N ALA A 39 -15.76 14.60 13.33
CA ALA A 39 -14.75 13.57 13.49
C ALA A 39 -15.25 12.25 12.90
N PRO A 40 -14.36 11.39 12.37
CA PRO A 40 -14.76 10.13 11.73
C PRO A 40 -15.70 9.24 12.57
N ASP A 41 -15.64 9.40 13.88
CA ASP A 41 -16.52 8.75 14.86
C ASP A 41 -17.82 9.53 15.16
N ARG A 42 -17.90 10.82 14.74
CA ARG A 42 -19.03 11.73 15.03
C ARG A 42 -19.90 12.05 13.81
N ALA A 43 -19.46 11.71 12.59
CA ALA A 43 -20.17 12.04 11.35
C ALA A 43 -21.63 11.55 11.33
N HIS A 44 -21.90 10.44 11.99
CA HIS A 44 -23.23 9.94 12.32
C HIS A 44 -23.13 9.24 13.67
N PRO A 45 -23.49 9.90 14.78
CA PRO A 45 -23.56 9.20 16.06
C PRO A 45 -24.47 7.98 15.86
N PRO A 46 -23.96 6.77 16.06
CA PRO A 46 -24.77 5.58 15.86
C PRO A 46 -25.94 5.65 16.85
N THR A 47 -27.14 5.42 16.35
CA THR A 47 -28.35 5.27 17.18
C THR A 47 -28.20 4.16 18.22
N ARG A 48 -27.21 3.30 18.07
CA ARG A 48 -26.79 2.26 19.04
C ARG A 48 -25.31 2.44 19.35
N LYS A 49 -24.92 2.37 20.63
CA LYS A 49 -23.53 2.37 21.07
C LYS A 49 -22.73 1.35 20.25
N THR A 50 -21.70 1.80 19.57
CA THR A 50 -20.76 0.92 18.87
C THR A 50 -20.08 0.04 19.92
N LYS A 51 -20.15 -1.27 19.73
CA LYS A 51 -19.59 -2.24 20.67
C LYS A 51 -18.06 -2.25 20.66
N LEU A 52 -17.45 -1.62 19.65
CA LEU A 52 -16.01 -1.58 19.44
C LEU A 52 -15.57 -0.14 19.12
N PRO A 53 -14.62 0.45 19.89
CA PRO A 53 -14.06 1.76 19.59
C PRO A 53 -13.41 1.79 18.20
N LEU A 54 -13.43 2.97 17.53
CA LEU A 54 -12.88 3.15 16.19
C LEU A 54 -11.39 2.75 16.13
N VAL A 55 -10.60 3.19 17.11
CA VAL A 55 -9.16 2.88 17.18
C VAL A 55 -8.94 1.37 17.21
N MET A 56 -9.66 0.64 18.08
CA MET A 56 -9.58 -0.81 18.16
C MET A 56 -9.99 -1.48 16.84
N LEU A 57 -11.05 -0.98 16.20
CA LEU A 57 -11.50 -1.53 14.92
C LEU A 57 -10.45 -1.35 13.81
N VAL A 58 -9.82 -0.17 13.73
CA VAL A 58 -8.71 0.11 12.79
C VAL A 58 -7.51 -0.78 13.09
N SER A 59 -7.15 -0.93 14.37
CA SER A 59 -6.05 -1.80 14.79
C SER A 59 -6.29 -3.26 14.41
N LEU A 60 -7.51 -3.77 14.60
CA LEU A 60 -7.89 -5.12 14.16
C LEU A 60 -7.85 -5.28 12.64
N ILE A 61 -8.25 -4.27 11.87
CA ILE A 61 -8.15 -4.32 10.40
C ILE A 61 -6.68 -4.41 9.97
N LEU A 62 -5.80 -3.61 10.56
CA LEU A 62 -4.36 -3.63 10.30
C LEU A 62 -3.73 -4.95 10.74
N PHE A 63 -4.11 -5.46 11.91
CA PHE A 63 -3.56 -6.68 12.49
C PHE A 63 -3.70 -7.91 11.58
N LYS A 64 -4.74 -7.98 10.73
CA LYS A 64 -4.89 -9.01 9.69
C LYS A 64 -3.63 -9.17 8.83
N PHE A 65 -2.97 -8.07 8.49
CA PHE A 65 -1.78 -8.09 7.63
C PHE A 65 -0.50 -8.50 8.38
N PHE A 66 -0.54 -8.53 9.69
CA PHE A 66 0.57 -9.01 10.54
C PHE A 66 0.43 -10.49 10.88
N THR A 67 -0.80 -11.01 10.94
CA THR A 67 -1.07 -12.43 11.26
C THR A 67 -0.98 -13.38 10.07
N GLY A 68 -0.76 -12.87 8.85
CA GLY A 68 -0.58 -13.70 7.65
C GLY A 68 -1.86 -14.31 7.07
N HIS A 69 -3.03 -14.01 7.62
CA HIS A 69 -4.30 -14.51 7.09
C HIS A 69 -4.57 -13.95 5.69
N ARG A 70 -4.82 -14.82 4.72
CA ARG A 70 -5.10 -14.41 3.34
C ARG A 70 -6.51 -13.87 3.17
N SER A 71 -7.52 -14.54 3.74
CA SER A 71 -8.92 -14.13 3.59
C SER A 71 -9.43 -13.40 4.83
N TRP A 72 -10.33 -12.43 4.63
CA TRP A 72 -11.02 -11.75 5.72
C TRP A 72 -11.92 -12.70 6.53
N LYS A 73 -12.47 -13.75 5.89
CA LYS A 73 -13.34 -14.73 6.55
C LYS A 73 -12.57 -15.58 7.54
N ASP A 74 -11.38 -16.05 7.15
CA ASP A 74 -10.54 -16.87 8.03
C ASP A 74 -9.98 -16.02 9.18
N TYR A 75 -9.54 -14.80 8.87
CA TYR A 75 -9.12 -13.85 9.89
C TYR A 75 -10.24 -13.53 10.89
N TYR A 76 -11.46 -13.30 10.43
CA TYR A 76 -12.59 -13.04 11.31
C TYR A 76 -12.94 -14.26 12.21
N ARG A 77 -12.79 -15.48 11.69
CA ARG A 77 -12.92 -16.71 12.49
C ARG A 77 -11.83 -16.79 13.56
N TYR A 78 -10.58 -16.49 13.18
CA TYR A 78 -9.47 -16.41 14.12
C TYR A 78 -9.76 -15.40 15.23
N LEU A 79 -10.20 -14.19 14.92
CA LEU A 79 -10.58 -13.21 15.94
C LEU A 79 -11.65 -13.74 16.88
N LYS A 80 -12.63 -14.48 16.39
CA LYS A 80 -13.69 -15.06 17.24
C LYS A 80 -13.18 -16.15 18.18
N SER A 81 -12.24 -16.97 17.75
CA SER A 81 -11.72 -18.08 18.55
C SER A 81 -10.67 -17.65 19.57
N HIS A 82 -9.91 -16.59 19.30
CA HIS A 82 -8.81 -16.10 20.15
C HIS A 82 -9.17 -14.83 20.93
N HIS A 83 -10.45 -14.50 21.00
CA HIS A 83 -10.95 -13.30 21.66
C HIS A 83 -10.76 -13.28 23.19
N ASN A 84 -10.50 -14.42 23.80
CA ASN A 84 -10.48 -14.54 25.24
C ASN A 84 -9.20 -13.99 25.92
N GLY A 85 -8.17 -13.66 25.17
CA GLY A 85 -6.88 -13.16 25.70
C GLY A 85 -6.72 -11.63 25.70
N VAL A 86 -7.43 -10.93 24.82
CA VAL A 86 -7.42 -9.46 24.75
C VAL A 86 -8.85 -8.97 24.93
N ASN A 87 -9.08 -8.07 25.87
CA ASN A 87 -10.41 -7.50 26.15
C ASN A 87 -10.86 -6.54 25.03
N VAL A 88 -11.00 -7.08 23.81
CA VAL A 88 -11.23 -6.35 22.55
C VAL A 88 -12.66 -5.79 22.45
N GLY A 89 -13.52 -6.09 23.43
CA GLY A 89 -14.94 -5.75 23.36
C GLY A 89 -15.72 -6.74 22.46
N THR A 90 -16.97 -6.48 22.19
CA THR A 90 -17.80 -7.38 21.37
C THR A 90 -17.56 -7.13 19.87
N LEU A 91 -17.01 -8.11 19.16
CA LEU A 91 -16.84 -8.02 17.71
C LEU A 91 -18.19 -7.78 17.00
N PRO A 92 -18.23 -6.86 16.01
CA PRO A 92 -19.40 -6.72 15.16
C PRO A 92 -19.63 -7.99 14.33
N THR A 93 -20.82 -8.18 13.76
CA THR A 93 -21.06 -9.27 12.81
C THR A 93 -20.09 -9.19 11.62
N TYR A 94 -19.78 -10.32 10.98
CA TYR A 94 -18.88 -10.34 9.82
C TYR A 94 -19.29 -9.34 8.73
N LYS A 95 -20.59 -9.22 8.45
CA LYS A 95 -21.12 -8.26 7.47
C LYS A 95 -20.79 -6.81 7.88
N ASN A 96 -20.95 -6.45 9.14
CA ASN A 96 -20.65 -5.12 9.64
C ASN A 96 -19.15 -4.87 9.73
N PHE A 97 -18.36 -5.88 10.09
CA PHE A 97 -16.89 -5.80 10.06
C PHE A 97 -16.39 -5.50 8.63
N MET A 98 -16.90 -6.21 7.62
CA MET A 98 -16.54 -5.96 6.21
C MET A 98 -16.99 -4.56 5.75
N ARG A 99 -18.16 -4.09 6.18
CA ARG A 99 -18.64 -2.73 5.89
C ARG A 99 -17.70 -1.68 6.49
N SER A 100 -17.24 -1.90 7.72
CA SER A 100 -16.28 -0.99 8.39
C SER A 100 -14.96 -0.87 7.63
N ILE A 101 -14.42 -1.97 7.08
CA ILE A 101 -13.20 -1.93 6.26
C ILE A 101 -13.37 -0.96 5.08
N HIS A 102 -14.51 -1.00 4.40
CA HIS A 102 -14.78 -0.10 3.28
C HIS A 102 -14.99 1.35 3.73
N ASN A 103 -15.78 1.57 4.78
CA ASN A 103 -16.10 2.90 5.28
C ASN A 103 -14.86 3.62 5.84
N LEU A 104 -13.93 2.87 6.44
CA LEU A 104 -12.70 3.42 7.02
C LEU A 104 -11.54 3.52 6.02
N THR A 105 -11.75 3.23 4.73
CA THR A 105 -10.70 3.35 3.72
C THR A 105 -10.18 4.78 3.59
N GLY A 106 -11.05 5.79 3.69
CA GLY A 106 -10.66 7.20 3.71
C GLY A 106 -9.77 7.55 4.91
N TYR A 107 -10.13 7.02 6.09
CA TYR A 107 -9.30 7.17 7.29
C TYR A 107 -7.91 6.54 7.10
N ALA A 108 -7.84 5.34 6.54
CA ALA A 108 -6.58 4.66 6.23
C ALA A 108 -5.73 5.42 5.20
N LEU A 109 -6.36 6.05 4.20
CA LEU A 109 -5.67 6.91 3.22
C LEU A 109 -5.04 8.13 3.91
N VAL A 110 -5.79 8.85 4.74
CA VAL A 110 -5.26 10.00 5.48
C VAL A 110 -4.11 9.57 6.39
N PHE A 111 -4.24 8.43 7.06
CA PHE A 111 -3.19 7.88 7.91
C PHE A 111 -1.91 7.57 7.12
N LEU A 112 -2.05 6.87 6.00
CA LEU A 112 -0.93 6.56 5.09
C LEU A 112 -0.25 7.85 4.60
N GLU A 113 -1.02 8.86 4.21
CA GLU A 113 -0.49 10.14 3.73
C GLU A 113 0.26 10.92 4.81
N VAL A 114 -0.24 10.93 6.05
CA VAL A 114 0.45 11.60 7.17
C VAL A 114 1.80 10.94 7.45
N ILE A 115 1.83 9.61 7.55
CA ILE A 115 3.08 8.88 7.75
C ILE A 115 4.04 9.12 6.58
N ARG A 116 3.55 9.03 5.37
CA ARG A 116 4.34 9.19 4.15
C ARG A 116 4.95 10.59 4.05
N LYS A 117 4.19 11.64 4.36
CA LYS A 117 4.69 13.03 4.42
C LYS A 117 5.81 13.18 5.45
N HIS A 118 5.68 12.54 6.60
CA HIS A 118 6.73 12.55 7.61
C HIS A 118 8.00 11.83 7.11
N CYS A 119 7.86 10.68 6.50
CA CYS A 119 8.98 9.92 5.95
C CYS A 119 9.70 10.60 4.77
N ARG A 120 9.04 11.49 4.02
CA ARG A 120 9.63 12.21 2.88
C ARG A 120 10.64 13.29 3.25
N GLN A 121 10.62 13.77 4.47
CA GLN A 121 11.50 14.87 4.89
C GLN A 121 12.97 14.48 4.77
N GLY A 122 13.75 15.27 4.01
CA GLY A 122 15.20 15.09 3.85
C GLY A 122 15.62 13.93 2.92
N ILE A 123 14.70 13.27 2.22
CA ILE A 123 15.06 12.19 1.31
C ILE A 123 15.70 12.76 0.04
N GLN A 124 16.92 12.30 -0.27
CA GLN A 124 17.67 12.68 -1.47
C GLN A 124 17.81 11.52 -2.48
N LEU A 125 17.59 10.28 -2.07
CA LEU A 125 17.72 9.09 -2.89
C LEU A 125 16.50 8.21 -2.79
N GLN A 126 15.88 7.90 -3.94
CA GLN A 126 14.64 7.18 -4.06
C GLN A 126 14.73 6.13 -5.16
N PHE A 127 13.95 5.06 -5.03
CA PHE A 127 13.90 3.96 -5.99
C PHE A 127 12.48 3.81 -6.51
N ALA A 128 12.33 3.89 -7.83
CA ALA A 128 11.03 3.81 -8.50
C ALA A 128 10.89 2.52 -9.32
N ASP A 129 9.75 1.91 -9.24
CA ASP A 129 9.37 0.79 -10.11
C ASP A 129 7.85 0.62 -10.14
N SER A 130 7.36 -0.21 -11.05
CA SER A 130 5.95 -0.56 -11.16
C SER A 130 5.72 -2.06 -11.03
N THR A 131 4.54 -2.43 -10.57
CA THR A 131 4.16 -3.84 -10.49
C THR A 131 2.71 -4.07 -10.87
N LYS A 132 2.44 -5.21 -11.54
CA LYS A 132 1.08 -5.62 -11.87
C LYS A 132 0.28 -5.97 -10.61
N LEU A 133 -1.02 -5.66 -10.64
CA LEU A 133 -2.02 -6.07 -9.66
C LEU A 133 -3.12 -6.84 -10.41
N ALA A 134 -2.90 -8.13 -10.62
CA ALA A 134 -3.89 -8.98 -11.27
C ALA A 134 -5.10 -9.19 -10.36
N VAL A 135 -6.31 -9.00 -10.89
CA VAL A 135 -7.56 -9.13 -10.14
C VAL A 135 -8.22 -10.49 -10.32
N CYS A 136 -7.82 -11.22 -11.33
CA CYS A 136 -8.27 -12.60 -11.59
C CYS A 136 -7.25 -13.34 -12.48
N ASN A 137 -7.43 -14.65 -12.63
CA ASN A 137 -6.72 -15.40 -13.66
C ASN A 137 -7.10 -14.85 -15.04
N ILE A 138 -6.14 -14.71 -15.95
CA ILE A 138 -6.35 -14.14 -17.29
C ILE A 138 -7.45 -14.86 -18.09
N LYS A 139 -7.61 -16.17 -17.93
CA LYS A 139 -8.69 -16.96 -18.58
C LYS A 139 -10.09 -16.50 -18.18
N ARG A 140 -10.21 -15.77 -17.06
CA ARG A 140 -11.50 -15.25 -16.56
C ARG A 140 -11.75 -13.77 -16.90
N GLU A 141 -10.92 -13.16 -17.70
CA GLU A 141 -11.01 -11.74 -18.10
C GLU A 141 -12.42 -11.36 -18.54
N PHE A 142 -13.01 -12.13 -19.47
CA PHE A 142 -14.32 -11.84 -20.05
C PHE A 142 -15.49 -12.11 -19.09
N THR A 143 -15.32 -13.01 -18.13
CA THR A 143 -16.35 -13.39 -17.15
C THR A 143 -16.26 -12.60 -15.85
N HIS A 144 -15.18 -11.84 -15.65
CA HIS A 144 -14.93 -11.10 -14.42
C HIS A 144 -15.69 -9.78 -14.39
N LYS A 145 -16.83 -9.75 -13.69
CA LYS A 145 -17.75 -8.60 -13.66
C LYS A 145 -17.36 -7.51 -12.64
N VAL A 146 -16.56 -7.84 -11.61
CA VAL A 146 -16.35 -7.00 -10.42
C VAL A 146 -15.68 -5.67 -10.75
N VAL A 147 -14.69 -5.65 -11.63
CA VAL A 147 -13.94 -4.44 -12.03
C VAL A 147 -14.08 -4.17 -13.55
N LYS A 148 -15.16 -4.65 -14.16
CA LYS A 148 -15.45 -4.40 -15.58
C LYS A 148 -15.57 -2.89 -15.81
N GLY A 149 -14.90 -2.38 -16.84
CA GLY A 149 -14.86 -0.94 -17.16
C GLY A 149 -13.85 -0.11 -16.35
N VAL A 150 -13.21 -0.68 -15.32
CA VAL A 150 -12.19 0.00 -14.52
C VAL A 150 -10.82 -0.65 -14.68
N ALA A 151 -10.75 -1.98 -14.68
CA ALA A 151 -9.53 -2.73 -14.96
C ALA A 151 -9.32 -2.91 -16.46
N THR A 152 -8.05 -3.07 -16.86
CA THR A 152 -7.67 -3.30 -18.26
C THR A 152 -6.73 -4.49 -18.39
N LYS A 153 -6.62 -5.05 -19.59
CA LYS A 153 -5.67 -6.10 -19.95
C LYS A 153 -4.35 -5.48 -20.38
N SER A 154 -3.25 -6.04 -19.92
CA SER A 154 -1.92 -5.65 -20.36
C SER A 154 -0.96 -6.84 -20.33
N LYS A 155 0.21 -6.68 -20.96
CA LYS A 155 1.26 -7.69 -21.00
C LYS A 155 2.43 -7.25 -20.12
N SER A 156 2.87 -8.14 -19.23
CA SER A 156 4.11 -8.00 -18.47
C SER A 156 5.17 -8.98 -18.99
N THR A 157 6.39 -8.92 -18.49
CA THR A 157 7.44 -9.92 -18.74
C THR A 157 6.98 -11.35 -18.38
N MET A 158 6.07 -11.48 -17.43
CA MET A 158 5.50 -12.76 -16.97
C MET A 158 4.22 -13.18 -17.72
N GLY A 159 3.86 -12.49 -18.82
CA GLY A 159 2.67 -12.78 -19.62
C GLY A 159 1.52 -11.79 -19.45
N TRP A 160 0.36 -12.14 -20.04
CA TRP A 160 -0.84 -11.33 -20.00
C TRP A 160 -1.50 -11.35 -18.62
N TYR A 161 -2.05 -10.22 -18.19
CA TYR A 161 -2.85 -10.09 -16.97
C TYR A 161 -4.01 -9.11 -17.18
N TYR A 162 -5.04 -9.23 -16.37
CA TYR A 162 -6.17 -8.32 -16.29
C TYR A 162 -6.21 -7.68 -14.89
N GLY A 163 -6.19 -6.36 -14.82
CA GLY A 163 -6.16 -5.68 -13.52
C GLY A 163 -5.67 -4.23 -13.57
N PHE A 164 -4.84 -3.91 -12.60
CA PHE A 164 -4.24 -2.58 -12.39
C PHE A 164 -2.72 -2.66 -12.36
N LYS A 165 -2.09 -1.50 -12.32
CA LYS A 165 -0.66 -1.36 -12.11
C LYS A 165 -0.42 -0.43 -10.92
N LEU A 166 0.44 -0.84 -10.00
CA LEU A 166 0.93 -0.01 -8.90
C LEU A 166 2.28 0.57 -9.30
N HIS A 167 2.37 1.89 -9.39
CA HIS A 167 3.62 2.64 -9.47
C HIS A 167 3.98 3.03 -8.04
N LEU A 168 5.22 2.76 -7.63
CA LEU A 168 5.66 2.96 -6.27
C LEU A 168 7.09 3.52 -6.26
N VAL A 169 7.31 4.49 -5.39
CA VAL A 169 8.63 5.02 -5.07
C VAL A 169 8.89 4.79 -3.60
N CYS A 170 10.04 4.21 -3.28
CA CYS A 170 10.49 4.01 -1.91
C CYS A 170 11.86 4.65 -1.67
N ASP A 171 12.16 4.93 -0.41
CA ASP A 171 13.49 5.38 0.02
C ASP A 171 14.48 4.21 0.18
N ASN A 172 15.68 4.51 0.63
CA ASN A 172 16.74 3.54 0.90
C ASN A 172 16.41 2.57 2.05
N CYS A 173 15.45 2.90 2.92
CA CYS A 173 14.95 2.02 3.97
C CYS A 173 13.76 1.15 3.52
N GLY A 174 13.27 1.37 2.28
CA GLY A 174 12.09 0.69 1.74
C GLY A 174 10.77 1.30 2.21
N ARG A 175 10.77 2.51 2.81
CA ARG A 175 9.53 3.22 3.18
C ARG A 175 8.90 3.84 1.93
N ILE A 176 7.58 3.76 1.82
CA ILE A 176 6.85 4.33 0.69
C ILE A 176 6.95 5.86 0.73
N VAL A 177 7.48 6.45 -0.33
CA VAL A 177 7.57 7.89 -0.54
C VAL A 177 6.40 8.39 -1.36
N ALA A 178 6.09 7.72 -2.46
CA ALA A 178 4.97 8.03 -3.34
C ALA A 178 4.39 6.75 -3.95
N TRP A 179 3.13 6.78 -4.28
CA TRP A 179 2.45 5.66 -4.94
C TRP A 179 1.26 6.11 -5.76
N ARG A 180 0.96 5.36 -6.83
CA ARG A 180 -0.23 5.56 -7.66
C ARG A 180 -0.70 4.23 -8.22
N ILE A 181 -2.00 4.00 -8.22
CA ILE A 181 -2.63 2.89 -8.92
C ILE A 181 -3.24 3.43 -10.20
N THR A 182 -2.93 2.77 -11.32
CA THR A 182 -3.44 3.09 -12.64
C THR A 182 -4.08 1.87 -13.29
N THR A 183 -4.74 2.05 -14.42
CA THR A 183 -5.10 0.92 -15.29
C THR A 183 -3.85 0.22 -15.79
N ALA A 184 -3.95 -1.08 -16.09
CA ALA A 184 -2.79 -1.89 -16.46
C ALA A 184 -2.06 -1.42 -17.75
N THR A 185 -2.74 -0.67 -18.61
CA THR A 185 -2.23 -0.17 -19.89
C THR A 185 -1.37 1.09 -19.79
N VAL A 186 -1.35 1.77 -18.64
CA VAL A 186 -0.56 2.98 -18.45
C VAL A 186 0.94 2.63 -18.49
N ASP A 187 1.71 3.38 -19.30
CA ASP A 187 3.17 3.26 -19.40
C ASP A 187 3.82 3.62 -18.05
N ASP A 188 4.93 2.95 -17.72
CA ASP A 188 5.59 3.11 -16.42
C ASP A 188 6.13 4.52 -16.20
N ARG A 189 6.63 5.17 -17.25
CA ARG A 189 7.10 6.56 -17.23
C ARG A 189 5.95 7.52 -16.96
N LYS A 190 4.81 7.34 -17.66
CA LYS A 190 3.60 8.11 -17.41
C LYS A 190 3.04 7.89 -16.00
N GLY A 191 3.11 6.66 -15.49
CA GLY A 191 2.72 6.35 -14.13
C GLY A 191 3.59 7.04 -13.09
N LEU A 192 4.90 7.11 -13.31
CA LEU A 192 5.85 7.82 -12.45
C LEU A 192 5.63 9.34 -12.51
N SER A 193 5.34 9.91 -13.70
CA SER A 193 5.10 11.35 -13.82
C SER A 193 3.87 11.83 -13.06
N LEU A 194 2.90 10.96 -12.80
CA LEU A 194 1.71 11.30 -12.02
C LEU A 194 2.00 11.53 -10.51
N ILE A 195 3.23 11.29 -10.07
CA ILE A 195 3.65 11.42 -8.67
C ILE A 195 4.95 12.23 -8.52
N TRP A 196 5.42 12.89 -9.57
CA TRP A 196 6.67 13.67 -9.54
C TRP A 196 6.65 14.85 -8.56
N ASP A 197 5.53 15.51 -8.41
CA ASP A 197 5.28 16.60 -7.46
C ASP A 197 5.49 16.18 -5.99
N GLU A 198 5.49 14.87 -5.75
CA GLU A 198 5.71 14.29 -4.43
C GLU A 198 7.16 13.88 -4.17
N LEU A 199 8.04 13.97 -5.18
CA LEU A 199 9.41 13.45 -5.14
C LEU A 199 10.44 14.58 -5.02
N THR A 200 11.65 14.24 -4.55
CA THR A 200 12.78 15.16 -4.41
C THR A 200 14.09 14.46 -4.71
N GLY A 201 15.11 15.20 -5.18
CA GLY A 201 16.45 14.68 -5.34
C GLY A 201 16.57 13.63 -6.46
N MET A 202 17.27 12.54 -6.18
CA MET A 202 17.59 11.51 -7.17
C MET A 202 16.61 10.34 -7.12
N ILE A 203 16.08 9.98 -8.29
CA ILE A 203 15.22 8.82 -8.50
C ILE A 203 15.97 7.79 -9.33
N VAL A 204 16.15 6.59 -8.79
CA VAL A 204 16.77 5.46 -9.49
C VAL A 204 15.66 4.54 -9.99
N ALA A 205 15.63 4.29 -11.31
CA ALA A 205 14.60 3.47 -11.95
C ALA A 205 15.21 2.48 -12.96
N ASP A 206 14.40 1.56 -13.46
CA ASP A 206 14.85 0.60 -14.48
C ASP A 206 15.09 1.26 -15.85
N ALA A 207 15.79 0.55 -16.74
CA ALA A 207 16.02 0.98 -18.12
C ALA A 207 14.73 1.19 -18.93
N GLY A 208 13.61 0.66 -18.49
CA GLY A 208 12.27 0.92 -19.04
C GLY A 208 11.81 2.37 -18.88
N TYR A 209 12.35 3.10 -17.90
CA TYR A 209 12.06 4.52 -17.66
C TYR A 209 12.92 5.47 -18.47
N LEU A 210 13.83 4.95 -19.29
CA LEU A 210 14.72 5.75 -20.13
C LEU A 210 13.94 6.50 -21.23
N GLY A 211 14.26 7.78 -21.41
CA GLY A 211 13.74 8.63 -22.47
C GLY A 211 14.19 10.06 -22.26
N SER A 212 14.78 10.72 -23.30
CA SER A 212 15.30 12.10 -23.18
C SER A 212 14.25 13.04 -22.64
N ASN A 213 13.07 13.06 -23.25
CA ASN A 213 11.98 13.96 -22.88
C ASN A 213 11.54 13.75 -21.41
N TRP A 214 11.61 12.54 -20.88
CA TRP A 214 11.27 12.25 -19.49
C TRP A 214 12.35 12.68 -18.52
N GLN A 215 13.63 12.58 -18.91
CA GLN A 215 14.75 13.05 -18.11
C GLN A 215 14.78 14.58 -18.06
N GLU A 216 14.52 15.25 -19.16
CA GLU A 216 14.40 16.71 -19.25
C GLU A 216 13.22 17.20 -18.39
N ALA A 217 12.03 16.64 -18.58
CA ALA A 217 10.86 17.00 -17.78
C ALA A 217 11.02 16.74 -16.28
N ALA A 218 11.80 15.72 -15.89
CA ALA A 218 12.15 15.50 -14.49
C ALA A 218 13.13 16.57 -13.99
N ALA A 219 14.11 16.96 -14.81
CA ALA A 219 15.11 17.97 -14.47
C ALA A 219 14.47 19.36 -14.30
N ASP A 220 13.47 19.70 -15.08
CA ASP A 220 12.68 20.95 -14.96
C ASP A 220 11.98 21.06 -13.58
N LEU A 221 11.69 19.92 -12.95
CA LEU A 221 11.14 19.85 -11.60
C LEU A 221 12.22 19.69 -10.50
N GLY A 222 13.51 19.84 -10.86
CA GLY A 222 14.64 19.66 -9.95
C GLY A 222 14.90 18.20 -9.56
N LEU A 223 14.37 17.23 -10.31
CA LEU A 223 14.57 15.80 -10.08
C LEU A 223 15.69 15.27 -10.97
N ARG A 224 16.53 14.40 -10.44
CA ARG A 224 17.53 13.66 -11.21
C ARG A 224 17.06 12.21 -11.42
N LEU A 225 16.64 11.88 -12.64
CA LEU A 225 16.25 10.51 -12.98
C LEU A 225 17.48 9.71 -13.47
N LEU A 226 17.93 8.75 -12.67
CA LEU A 226 18.99 7.81 -12.98
C LEU A 226 18.39 6.47 -13.44
N THR A 227 18.64 6.09 -14.69
CA THR A 227 18.15 4.84 -15.26
C THR A 227 19.30 3.97 -15.77
N GLY A 228 19.05 2.67 -15.83
CA GLY A 228 19.98 1.74 -16.47
C GLY A 228 20.22 2.09 -17.94
N VAL A 229 21.43 1.79 -18.44
CA VAL A 229 21.80 1.97 -19.85
C VAL A 229 21.38 0.72 -20.62
N LYS A 230 20.70 0.88 -21.76
CA LYS A 230 20.42 -0.25 -22.66
C LYS A 230 21.74 -0.73 -23.31
N LYS A 231 21.88 -2.03 -23.54
CA LYS A 231 23.08 -2.66 -24.12
C LYS A 231 23.60 -2.00 -25.41
N ILE A 232 22.72 -1.32 -26.15
CA ILE A 232 23.02 -0.64 -27.42
C ILE A 232 23.60 0.78 -27.20
N MET A 233 23.52 1.34 -26.00
CA MET A 233 23.97 2.71 -25.74
C MET A 233 25.43 2.72 -25.34
N LYS A 234 26.29 3.40 -26.12
CA LYS A 234 27.72 3.63 -25.83
C LYS A 234 27.89 4.73 -24.75
N LYS A 235 27.13 4.68 -23.64
CA LYS A 235 27.26 5.66 -22.57
C LYS A 235 28.07 5.06 -21.42
N LEU A 236 29.20 5.68 -21.11
CA LEU A 236 29.99 5.32 -19.93
C LEU A 236 29.20 5.71 -18.68
N MET A 237 29.04 4.76 -17.77
CA MET A 237 28.39 4.95 -16.48
C MET A 237 29.48 5.11 -15.41
N SER A 238 29.29 6.06 -14.49
CA SER A 238 30.16 6.18 -13.34
C SER A 238 30.07 4.95 -12.44
N LYS A 239 31.13 4.62 -11.71
CA LYS A 239 31.11 3.53 -10.71
C LYS A 239 30.01 3.78 -9.66
N TRP A 240 29.76 5.05 -9.32
CA TRP A 240 28.73 5.46 -8.37
C TRP A 240 27.33 5.21 -8.92
N ASP A 241 27.04 5.62 -10.15
CA ASP A 241 25.73 5.36 -10.79
C ASP A 241 25.45 3.86 -10.89
N TYR A 242 26.48 3.06 -11.22
CA TYR A 242 26.35 1.60 -11.25
C TYR A 242 25.99 1.02 -9.86
N PHE A 243 26.63 1.51 -8.80
CA PHE A 243 26.32 1.11 -7.42
C PHE A 243 24.87 1.47 -7.04
N LEU A 244 24.41 2.67 -7.37
CA LEU A 244 23.04 3.12 -7.12
C LEU A 244 22.01 2.28 -7.88
N LEU A 245 22.29 1.92 -9.13
CA LEU A 245 21.42 1.04 -9.90
C LEU A 245 21.32 -0.37 -9.31
N ARG A 246 22.38 -0.89 -8.72
CA ARG A 246 22.31 -2.16 -7.96
C ARG A 246 21.48 -2.05 -6.70
N ALA A 247 21.48 -0.90 -6.02
CA ALA A 247 20.68 -0.64 -4.84
C ALA A 247 19.16 -0.61 -5.14
N ARG A 248 18.74 -0.56 -6.42
CA ARG A 248 17.34 -0.63 -6.87
C ARG A 248 16.60 -1.88 -6.37
N GLY A 249 17.31 -2.96 -6.04
CA GLY A 249 16.72 -4.14 -5.38
C GLY A 249 15.87 -3.83 -4.14
N ARG A 250 15.97 -2.61 -3.58
CA ARG A 250 15.11 -2.14 -2.48
C ARG A 250 13.63 -2.12 -2.87
N VAL A 251 13.29 -1.56 -4.04
CA VAL A 251 11.89 -1.50 -4.49
C VAL A 251 11.37 -2.89 -4.83
N GLU A 252 12.21 -3.76 -5.38
CA GLU A 252 11.86 -5.18 -5.63
C GLU A 252 11.55 -5.91 -4.33
N THR A 253 12.36 -5.68 -3.28
CA THR A 253 12.10 -6.21 -1.93
C THR A 253 10.78 -5.68 -1.37
N THR A 254 10.48 -4.40 -1.59
CA THR A 254 9.22 -3.78 -1.20
C THR A 254 8.03 -4.49 -1.85
N PHE A 255 8.08 -4.73 -3.16
CA PHE A 255 7.04 -5.47 -3.87
C PHE A 255 6.92 -6.93 -3.42
N SER A 256 8.04 -7.57 -3.14
CA SER A 256 8.04 -8.94 -2.60
C SER A 256 7.29 -9.01 -1.26
N VAL A 257 7.57 -8.10 -0.33
CA VAL A 257 6.85 -8.04 0.95
C VAL A 257 5.38 -7.75 0.75
N LEU A 258 5.04 -6.74 -0.06
CA LEU A 258 3.65 -6.37 -0.34
C LEU A 258 2.85 -7.54 -0.94
N LYS A 259 3.41 -8.25 -1.93
CA LYS A 259 2.70 -9.34 -2.63
C LYS A 259 2.69 -10.64 -1.85
N LEU A 260 3.87 -11.09 -1.38
CA LEU A 260 4.01 -12.43 -0.83
C LEU A 260 3.60 -12.48 0.65
N ARG A 261 3.90 -11.42 1.42
CA ARG A 261 3.61 -11.40 2.85
C ARG A 261 2.27 -10.76 3.18
N LEU A 262 1.96 -9.62 2.56
CA LEU A 262 0.75 -8.87 2.87
C LEU A 262 -0.41 -9.19 1.92
N GLY A 263 -0.17 -9.95 0.85
CA GLY A 263 -1.20 -10.38 -0.09
C GLY A 263 -1.80 -9.24 -0.91
N LEU A 264 -0.97 -8.25 -1.31
CA LEU A 264 -1.41 -7.11 -2.11
C LEU A 264 -2.14 -7.55 -3.39
N GLU A 265 -1.60 -8.54 -4.09
CA GLU A 265 -2.24 -9.12 -5.27
C GLU A 265 -3.26 -10.18 -4.83
N THR A 266 -4.54 -9.95 -5.12
CA THR A 266 -5.65 -10.79 -4.66
C THR A 266 -6.80 -10.80 -5.65
N SER A 267 -7.56 -11.88 -5.67
CA SER A 267 -8.82 -12.01 -6.43
C SER A 267 -10.05 -12.12 -5.52
N LEU A 268 -9.89 -11.93 -4.23
CA LEU A 268 -10.94 -12.16 -3.23
C LEU A 268 -12.01 -11.06 -3.13
N PRO A 269 -11.71 -9.76 -3.35
CA PRO A 269 -12.72 -8.71 -3.26
C PRO A 269 -13.89 -8.91 -4.22
N ARG A 270 -15.09 -8.51 -3.79
CA ARG A 270 -16.35 -8.67 -4.53
C ARG A 270 -16.89 -7.37 -5.13
N SER A 271 -16.13 -6.28 -5.01
CA SER A 271 -16.45 -4.97 -5.60
C SER A 271 -15.18 -4.22 -5.95
N ALA A 272 -15.25 -3.25 -6.86
CA ALA A 272 -14.15 -2.37 -7.19
C ALA A 272 -13.64 -1.64 -5.94
N ASN A 273 -14.54 -1.06 -5.14
CA ASN A 273 -14.19 -0.42 -3.88
C ASN A 273 -13.49 -1.39 -2.90
N GLY A 274 -13.86 -2.68 -2.94
CA GLY A 274 -13.20 -3.72 -2.14
C GLY A 274 -11.74 -3.96 -2.55
N PHE A 275 -11.41 -3.89 -3.84
CA PHE A 275 -10.03 -3.95 -4.30
C PHE A 275 -9.23 -2.75 -3.84
N PHE A 276 -9.75 -1.53 -4.02
CA PHE A 276 -9.06 -0.31 -3.60
C PHE A 276 -8.90 -0.24 -2.08
N ALA A 277 -9.92 -0.60 -1.31
CA ALA A 277 -9.82 -0.71 0.15
C ALA A 277 -8.70 -1.69 0.54
N HIS A 278 -8.65 -2.87 -0.07
CA HIS A 278 -7.60 -3.85 0.20
C HIS A 278 -6.20 -3.30 -0.09
N TYR A 279 -6.01 -2.61 -1.23
CA TYR A 279 -4.72 -2.02 -1.58
C TYR A 279 -4.29 -0.95 -0.57
N VAL A 280 -5.18 -0.05 -0.20
CA VAL A 280 -4.89 1.02 0.78
C VAL A 280 -4.49 0.45 2.14
N TRP A 281 -5.27 -0.51 2.67
CA TRP A 281 -4.97 -1.15 3.94
C TRP A 281 -3.66 -1.94 3.90
N CYS A 282 -3.36 -2.58 2.78
CA CYS A 282 -2.11 -3.30 2.58
C CYS A 282 -0.90 -2.34 2.55
N LEU A 283 -0.99 -1.20 1.85
CA LEU A 283 0.06 -0.19 1.79
C LEU A 283 0.28 0.47 3.16
N LEU A 284 -0.79 0.78 3.89
CA LEU A 284 -0.69 1.32 5.24
C LEU A 284 -0.02 0.32 6.20
N ALA A 285 -0.44 -0.94 6.18
CA ALA A 285 0.18 -1.99 6.99
C ALA A 285 1.66 -2.19 6.65
N TYR A 286 2.02 -2.12 5.36
CA TYR A 286 3.41 -2.15 4.93
C TYR A 286 4.20 -0.97 5.49
N GLN A 287 3.66 0.23 5.37
CA GLN A 287 4.33 1.45 5.84
C GLN A 287 4.59 1.42 7.35
N LEU A 288 3.60 0.98 8.14
CA LEU A 288 3.74 0.81 9.59
C LEU A 288 4.82 -0.22 9.98
N ARG A 289 5.03 -1.26 9.15
CA ARG A 289 6.12 -2.24 9.38
C ARG A 289 7.51 -1.69 9.12
N ARG A 290 7.62 -0.52 8.48
CA ARG A 290 8.88 0.12 8.10
C ARG A 290 9.22 1.34 8.98
N MET A 291 8.33 1.68 9.89
CA MET A 291 8.59 2.68 10.94
C MET A 291 9.29 2.02 12.12
#